data_69b83b3a086ebb627698a3a1ff505a23
#
_entry.id   69b83b3a086ebb627698a3a1ff505a23
#
_cell.length_a   1.000
_cell.length_b   1.000
_cell.length_c   1.000
_cell.angle_alpha   90.00
_cell.angle_beta   90.00
_cell.angle_gamma   90.00
#
_symmetry.space_group_name_H-M   'P 1'
#
loop_
_entity.id
_entity.type
_entity.pdbx_description
1 polymer ?
#
loop_
_entity_poly.entity_id
_entity_poly.type
_entity_poly.pdbx_seq_one_letter_code
_entity_poly.pdbx_strand_id
1 'polypeptide(L)'
;MRLVLINPNTTASMTAKAGAAARSVAAADTEIVANNPADGPVSIEGYLDEAYAVPGLLDEIARCERAAPADGYIIACFDDTGLDAARSLARAPVIGIGEAAFHLAALVAGKFSVITTLSRSVPAIEHNLVKYGLATRCARVRAAEVPVLSLEEPGSPARARIGAEIVAALRDDQAEAIVLGCAGMADLAASLAAEYGVPVIDGVAAAVKLAEGLAALGLRTSRVGGYAAPVPKPYAGRFTHPLAS
;
A
#
# COMPACT_ATOMS: atom_id res chain seq x y z
N MET A 1 1.09 -20.96 1.25
CA MET A 1 1.58 -19.70 1.87
C MET A 1 0.37 -18.87 2.28
N ARG A 2 0.43 -18.12 3.40
CA ARG A 2 -0.68 -17.27 3.87
C ARG A 2 -0.23 -15.81 3.97
N LEU A 3 -0.79 -14.95 3.13
CA LEU A 3 -0.55 -13.51 3.15
C LEU A 3 -1.78 -12.78 3.71
N VAL A 4 -1.55 -11.84 4.62
CA VAL A 4 -2.60 -11.02 5.22
C VAL A 4 -2.50 -9.61 4.65
N LEU A 5 -3.52 -9.20 3.89
CA LEU A 5 -3.65 -7.84 3.39
C LEU A 5 -4.53 -7.04 4.36
N ILE A 6 -4.04 -5.91 4.83
CA ILE A 6 -4.78 -5.02 5.72
C ILE A 6 -4.98 -3.67 5.03
N ASN A 7 -6.24 -3.34 4.77
CA ASN A 7 -6.64 -1.99 4.43
C ASN A 7 -6.74 -1.20 5.74
N PRO A 8 -5.94 -0.15 6.00
CA PRO A 8 -5.92 0.52 7.29
C PRO A 8 -7.10 1.48 7.53
N ASN A 9 -7.97 1.69 6.54
CA ASN A 9 -9.25 2.38 6.74
C ASN A 9 -10.39 1.40 7.05
N THR A 10 -11.58 1.92 7.40
CA THR A 10 -12.72 1.10 7.85
C THR A 10 -13.67 0.69 6.72
N THR A 11 -13.41 1.04 5.46
CA THR A 11 -14.31 0.77 4.33
C THR A 11 -14.14 -0.65 3.80
N ALA A 12 -15.11 -1.52 4.11
CA ALA A 12 -15.08 -2.93 3.76
C ALA A 12 -15.11 -3.18 2.24
N SER A 13 -15.77 -2.35 1.44
CA SER A 13 -15.79 -2.45 -0.03
C SER A 13 -14.39 -2.26 -0.61
N MET A 14 -13.63 -1.28 -0.12
CA MET A 14 -12.23 -1.06 -0.51
C MET A 14 -11.35 -2.24 -0.13
N THR A 15 -11.58 -2.84 1.05
CA THR A 15 -10.87 -4.05 1.48
C THR A 15 -11.17 -5.22 0.56
N ALA A 16 -12.44 -5.41 0.18
CA ALA A 16 -12.85 -6.46 -0.74
C ALA A 16 -12.21 -6.27 -2.12
N LYS A 17 -12.17 -5.04 -2.64
CA LYS A 17 -11.54 -4.67 -3.92
C LYS A 17 -10.03 -4.94 -3.91
N ALA A 18 -9.31 -4.46 -2.90
CA ALA A 18 -7.88 -4.74 -2.74
C ALA A 18 -7.58 -6.23 -2.58
N GLY A 19 -8.41 -6.95 -1.80
CA GLY A 19 -8.31 -8.40 -1.66
C GLY A 19 -8.56 -9.16 -2.95
N ALA A 20 -9.50 -8.72 -3.79
CA ALA A 20 -9.75 -9.30 -5.12
C ALA A 20 -8.54 -9.07 -6.04
N ALA A 21 -7.98 -7.86 -6.07
CA ALA A 21 -6.76 -7.55 -6.83
C ALA A 21 -5.58 -8.41 -6.37
N ALA A 22 -5.39 -8.57 -5.06
CA ALA A 22 -4.34 -9.44 -4.51
C ALA A 22 -4.51 -10.90 -4.95
N ARG A 23 -5.73 -11.45 -4.84
CA ARG A 23 -6.03 -12.83 -5.25
C ARG A 23 -5.85 -13.07 -6.74
N SER A 24 -6.11 -12.06 -7.59
CA SER A 24 -5.95 -12.21 -9.05
C SER A 24 -4.52 -12.44 -9.51
N VAL A 25 -3.54 -12.06 -8.71
CA VAL A 25 -2.11 -12.21 -9.02
C VAL A 25 -1.39 -13.21 -8.11
N ALA A 26 -2.00 -13.63 -7.01
CA ALA A 26 -1.40 -14.58 -6.08
C ALA A 26 -1.09 -15.92 -6.75
N ALA A 27 -0.04 -16.59 -6.30
CA ALA A 27 0.25 -17.96 -6.73
C ALA A 27 -0.86 -18.91 -6.26
N ALA A 28 -1.04 -20.04 -6.95
CA ALA A 28 -2.15 -20.97 -6.71
C ALA A 28 -2.18 -21.54 -5.28
N ASP A 29 -1.04 -21.61 -4.63
CA ASP A 29 -0.86 -22.08 -3.24
C ASP A 29 -0.78 -20.96 -2.21
N THR A 30 -1.04 -19.70 -2.63
CA THR A 30 -1.06 -18.53 -1.75
C THR A 30 -2.48 -18.17 -1.34
N GLU A 31 -2.79 -18.29 -0.06
CA GLU A 31 -4.03 -17.80 0.54
C GLU A 31 -3.91 -16.30 0.83
N ILE A 32 -4.86 -15.51 0.34
CA ILE A 32 -4.99 -14.07 0.64
C ILE A 32 -6.14 -13.85 1.62
N VAL A 33 -5.80 -13.41 2.83
CA VAL A 33 -6.77 -12.97 3.85
C VAL A 33 -6.78 -11.44 3.86
N ALA A 34 -7.93 -10.84 3.53
CA ALA A 34 -8.08 -9.38 3.47
C ALA A 34 -8.94 -8.88 4.63
N ASN A 35 -8.38 -7.97 5.42
CA ASN A 35 -8.99 -7.40 6.62
C ASN A 35 -8.93 -5.87 6.62
N ASN A 36 -9.78 -5.26 7.45
CA ASN A 36 -9.68 -3.86 7.84
C ASN A 36 -10.06 -3.70 9.32
N PRO A 37 -9.60 -2.65 10.01
CA PRO A 37 -10.01 -2.35 11.38
C PRO A 37 -11.48 -1.95 11.46
N ALA A 38 -12.07 -2.11 12.65
CA ALA A 38 -13.41 -1.60 12.96
C ALA A 38 -13.39 -0.09 13.26
N ASP A 39 -12.27 0.40 13.81
CA ASP A 39 -12.10 1.78 14.25
C ASP A 39 -11.05 2.50 13.40
N GLY A 40 -11.34 3.74 13.01
CA GLY A 40 -10.46 4.56 12.19
C GLY A 40 -11.19 5.39 11.15
N PRO A 41 -10.49 6.05 10.24
CA PRO A 41 -11.10 6.81 9.16
C PRO A 41 -11.72 5.89 8.10
N VAL A 42 -12.76 6.37 7.41
CA VAL A 42 -13.38 5.66 6.28
C VAL A 42 -12.50 5.68 5.03
N SER A 43 -11.64 6.69 4.88
CA SER A 43 -10.61 6.81 3.86
C SER A 43 -9.40 7.52 4.45
N ILE A 44 -8.24 7.37 3.83
CA ILE A 44 -7.01 8.06 4.24
C ILE A 44 -6.66 9.05 3.14
N GLU A 45 -6.74 10.34 3.48
CA GLU A 45 -6.57 11.45 2.55
C GLU A 45 -5.66 12.55 3.13
N GLY A 46 -4.69 12.16 3.95
CA GLY A 46 -3.68 13.05 4.53
C GLY A 46 -3.25 12.64 5.93
N TYR A 47 -2.29 13.39 6.48
CA TYR A 47 -1.57 13.06 7.71
C TYR A 47 -2.45 12.81 8.94
N LEU A 48 -3.58 13.51 9.08
CA LEU A 48 -4.48 13.30 10.22
C LEU A 48 -5.14 11.92 10.14
N ASP A 49 -5.62 11.57 8.95
CA ASP A 49 -6.26 10.27 8.72
C ASP A 49 -5.24 9.14 8.91
N GLU A 50 -4.00 9.33 8.40
CA GLU A 50 -2.91 8.38 8.63
C GLU A 50 -2.67 8.15 10.13
N ALA A 51 -2.57 9.22 10.91
CA ALA A 51 -2.33 9.14 12.35
C ALA A 51 -3.43 8.37 13.08
N TYR A 52 -4.70 8.55 12.69
CA TYR A 52 -5.83 7.84 13.28
C TYR A 52 -6.01 6.41 12.74
N ALA A 53 -5.49 6.09 11.58
CA ALA A 53 -5.53 4.76 11.00
C ALA A 53 -4.51 3.79 11.64
N VAL A 54 -3.35 4.29 12.10
CA VAL A 54 -2.26 3.47 12.63
C VAL A 54 -2.68 2.58 13.80
N PRO A 55 -3.41 3.04 14.84
CA PRO A 55 -3.84 2.17 15.93
C PRO A 55 -4.65 0.97 15.45
N GLY A 56 -5.65 1.19 14.60
CA GLY A 56 -6.49 0.12 14.06
C GLY A 56 -5.69 -0.88 13.21
N LEU A 57 -4.75 -0.40 12.40
CA LEU A 57 -3.83 -1.26 11.64
C LEU A 57 -3.02 -2.18 12.56
N LEU A 58 -2.44 -1.64 13.63
CA LEU A 58 -1.62 -2.40 14.57
C LEU A 58 -2.46 -3.42 15.35
N ASP A 59 -3.68 -3.07 15.74
CA ASP A 59 -4.61 -4.00 16.40
C ASP A 59 -4.99 -5.17 15.49
N GLU A 60 -5.21 -4.91 14.18
CA GLU A 60 -5.47 -5.97 13.19
C GLU A 60 -4.27 -6.90 13.02
N ILE A 61 -3.04 -6.37 12.92
CA ILE A 61 -1.82 -7.19 12.85
C ILE A 61 -1.71 -8.06 14.11
N ALA A 62 -1.85 -7.46 15.31
CA ALA A 62 -1.77 -8.19 16.56
C ALA A 62 -2.85 -9.27 16.68
N ARG A 63 -4.07 -9.00 16.19
CA ARG A 63 -5.15 -9.99 16.14
C ARG A 63 -4.80 -11.16 15.21
N CYS A 64 -4.25 -10.88 14.03
CA CYS A 64 -3.84 -11.91 13.08
C CYS A 64 -2.67 -12.74 13.61
N GLU A 65 -1.66 -12.13 14.24
CA GLU A 65 -0.53 -12.83 14.86
C GLU A 65 -0.96 -13.83 15.95
N ARG A 66 -2.03 -13.49 16.71
CA ARG A 66 -2.60 -14.40 17.74
C ARG A 66 -3.47 -15.50 17.15
N ALA A 67 -4.17 -15.23 16.04
CA ALA A 67 -5.13 -16.18 15.47
C ALA A 67 -4.44 -17.28 14.66
N ALA A 68 -3.56 -16.91 13.74
CA ALA A 68 -2.80 -17.86 12.92
C ALA A 68 -1.58 -17.17 12.31
N PRO A 69 -0.42 -17.86 12.24
CA PRO A 69 0.78 -17.32 11.62
C PRO A 69 0.53 -16.86 10.18
N ALA A 70 1.12 -15.74 9.80
CA ALA A 70 1.20 -15.27 8.43
C ALA A 70 2.63 -15.42 7.90
N ASP A 71 2.77 -15.66 6.60
CA ASP A 71 4.06 -15.66 5.91
C ASP A 71 4.45 -14.24 5.46
N GLY A 72 3.48 -13.32 5.38
CA GLY A 72 3.69 -11.92 5.08
C GLY A 72 2.45 -11.07 5.34
N TYR A 73 2.66 -9.78 5.59
CA TYR A 73 1.62 -8.75 5.71
C TYR A 73 1.76 -7.73 4.59
N ILE A 74 0.64 -7.24 4.09
CA ILE A 74 0.57 -6.18 3.08
C ILE A 74 -0.30 -5.05 3.63
N ILE A 75 0.24 -3.83 3.64
CA ILE A 75 -0.54 -2.63 4.00
C ILE A 75 -1.10 -2.03 2.72
N ALA A 76 -2.43 -2.10 2.55
CA ALA A 76 -3.13 -1.66 1.37
C ALA A 76 -3.50 -0.15 1.44
N CYS A 77 -2.52 0.69 1.78
CA CYS A 77 -2.57 2.14 1.68
C CYS A 77 -1.30 2.61 0.98
N PHE A 78 -1.43 3.45 -0.03
CA PHE A 78 -0.29 3.84 -0.86
C PHE A 78 0.71 4.76 -0.13
N ASP A 79 0.23 5.50 0.86
CA ASP A 79 1.09 6.32 1.73
C ASP A 79 1.91 5.46 2.72
N ASP A 80 1.79 4.12 2.65
CA ASP A 80 2.47 3.15 3.51
C ASP A 80 2.25 3.44 5.00
N THR A 81 1.01 3.83 5.33
CA THR A 81 0.56 4.27 6.66
C THR A 81 0.95 3.25 7.73
N GLY A 82 1.77 3.66 8.71
CA GLY A 82 2.16 2.84 9.84
C GLY A 82 3.15 1.71 9.54
N LEU A 83 3.77 1.66 8.35
CA LEU A 83 4.65 0.57 7.89
C LEU A 83 5.78 0.24 8.87
N ASP A 84 6.50 1.24 9.40
CA ASP A 84 7.62 0.98 10.32
C ASP A 84 7.15 0.44 11.68
N ALA A 85 6.01 0.93 12.18
CA ALA A 85 5.41 0.42 13.39
C ALA A 85 4.91 -1.04 13.20
N ALA A 86 4.31 -1.32 12.04
CA ALA A 86 3.90 -2.66 11.66
C ALA A 86 5.09 -3.63 11.57
N ARG A 87 6.21 -3.21 10.98
CA ARG A 87 7.46 -3.99 10.91
C ARG A 87 8.05 -4.29 12.29
N SER A 88 7.91 -3.37 13.24
CA SER A 88 8.36 -3.60 14.62
C SER A 88 7.47 -4.58 15.39
N LEU A 89 6.19 -4.69 15.01
CA LEU A 89 5.20 -5.55 15.66
C LEU A 89 5.15 -6.95 15.04
N ALA A 90 4.96 -7.06 13.73
CA ALA A 90 4.73 -8.32 13.02
C ALA A 90 5.97 -9.23 13.03
N ARG A 91 5.74 -10.55 13.09
CA ARG A 91 6.82 -11.56 12.98
C ARG A 91 7.24 -11.82 11.55
N ALA A 92 6.27 -11.79 10.63
CA ALA A 92 6.51 -11.94 9.21
C ALA A 92 6.90 -10.59 8.56
N PRO A 93 7.45 -10.58 7.34
CA PRO A 93 7.71 -9.35 6.61
C PRO A 93 6.44 -8.54 6.42
N VAL A 94 6.56 -7.20 6.51
CA VAL A 94 5.47 -6.27 6.21
C VAL A 94 5.87 -5.42 5.01
N ILE A 95 5.02 -5.38 4.01
CA ILE A 95 5.23 -4.67 2.75
C ILE A 95 4.14 -3.63 2.57
N GLY A 96 4.56 -2.38 2.36
CA GLY A 96 3.67 -1.32 1.93
C GLY A 96 3.48 -1.37 0.42
N ILE A 97 2.26 -1.08 -0.04
CA ILE A 97 1.98 -1.10 -1.48
C ILE A 97 2.66 0.03 -2.23
N GLY A 98 2.96 1.17 -1.56
CA GLY A 98 3.73 2.27 -2.14
C GLY A 98 5.18 1.87 -2.37
N GLU A 99 5.86 1.39 -1.32
CA GLU A 99 7.24 0.88 -1.42
C GLU A 99 7.39 -0.19 -2.49
N ALA A 100 6.46 -1.16 -2.51
CA ALA A 100 6.47 -2.24 -3.50
C ALA A 100 6.35 -1.72 -4.93
N ALA A 101 5.41 -0.80 -5.18
CA ALA A 101 5.20 -0.23 -6.51
C ALA A 101 6.41 0.54 -7.01
N PHE A 102 7.03 1.36 -6.15
CA PHE A 102 8.22 2.14 -6.53
C PHE A 102 9.40 1.24 -6.89
N HIS A 103 9.62 0.16 -6.12
CA HIS A 103 10.69 -0.78 -6.42
C HIS A 103 10.46 -1.48 -7.76
N LEU A 104 9.25 -1.99 -8.03
CA LEU A 104 8.97 -2.64 -9.32
C LEU A 104 9.04 -1.65 -10.49
N ALA A 105 8.54 -0.41 -10.33
CA ALA A 105 8.67 0.60 -11.36
C ALA A 105 10.13 0.88 -11.70
N ALA A 106 11.01 0.97 -10.70
CA ALA A 106 12.43 1.21 -10.89
C ALA A 106 13.17 0.02 -11.57
N LEU A 107 12.60 -1.19 -11.57
CA LEU A 107 13.18 -2.34 -12.29
C LEU A 107 12.83 -2.34 -13.78
N VAL A 108 11.75 -1.71 -14.19
CA VAL A 108 11.23 -1.78 -15.56
C VAL A 108 11.33 -0.45 -16.33
N ALA A 109 11.69 0.65 -15.66
CA ALA A 109 11.78 1.98 -16.26
C ALA A 109 12.94 2.79 -15.70
N GLY A 110 13.56 3.64 -16.51
CA GLY A 110 14.56 4.61 -16.08
C GLY A 110 13.94 5.71 -15.22
N LYS A 111 12.75 6.15 -15.58
CA LYS A 111 11.94 7.16 -14.88
C LYS A 111 10.47 6.73 -14.83
N PHE A 112 9.83 6.92 -13.70
CA PHE A 112 8.38 6.72 -13.55
C PHE A 112 7.71 7.97 -12.95
N SER A 113 6.43 8.15 -13.20
CA SER A 113 5.58 9.12 -12.47
C SER A 113 4.53 8.39 -11.67
N VAL A 114 4.13 8.99 -10.55
CA VAL A 114 3.06 8.49 -9.68
C VAL A 114 1.79 9.30 -9.95
N ILE A 115 0.66 8.63 -10.10
CA ILE A 115 -0.66 9.28 -10.20
C ILE A 115 -1.45 8.92 -8.95
N THR A 116 -1.57 9.86 -8.02
CA THR A 116 -2.36 9.71 -6.79
C THR A 116 -3.76 10.34 -6.90
N THR A 117 -4.55 10.18 -5.88
CA THR A 117 -5.93 10.67 -5.81
C THR A 117 -6.00 12.17 -5.57
N LEU A 118 -5.44 12.66 -4.47
CA LEU A 118 -5.53 14.06 -4.05
C LEU A 118 -4.15 14.70 -3.87
N SER A 119 -4.03 15.96 -4.16
CA SER A 119 -2.79 16.74 -4.02
C SER A 119 -2.25 16.75 -2.59
N ARG A 120 -3.12 16.59 -1.58
CA ARG A 120 -2.70 16.53 -0.17
C ARG A 120 -1.92 15.26 0.20
N SER A 121 -2.00 14.18 -0.60
CA SER A 121 -1.16 12.98 -0.44
C SER A 121 0.21 13.11 -1.11
N VAL A 122 0.39 14.08 -2.02
CA VAL A 122 1.66 14.25 -2.74
C VAL A 122 2.86 14.38 -1.81
N PRO A 123 2.85 15.22 -0.75
CA PRO A 123 4.00 15.34 0.16
C PRO A 123 4.35 14.06 0.90
N ALA A 124 3.36 13.24 1.31
CA ALA A 124 3.59 11.96 1.98
C ALA A 124 4.28 10.97 1.03
N ILE A 125 3.82 10.90 -0.22
CA ILE A 125 4.39 10.05 -1.26
C ILE A 125 5.83 10.46 -1.60
N GLU A 126 6.10 11.77 -1.73
CA GLU A 126 7.45 12.30 -1.97
C GLU A 126 8.40 11.99 -0.80
N HIS A 127 7.94 12.10 0.45
CA HIS A 127 8.72 11.69 1.63
C HIS A 127 9.05 10.19 1.59
N ASN A 128 8.10 9.35 1.20
CA ASN A 128 8.31 7.91 1.06
C ASN A 128 9.33 7.59 -0.05
N LEU A 129 9.26 8.27 -1.19
CA LEU A 129 10.26 8.14 -2.26
C LEU A 129 11.69 8.49 -1.78
N VAL A 130 11.84 9.54 -0.98
CA VAL A 130 13.12 9.89 -0.34
C VAL A 130 13.55 8.82 0.64
N LYS A 131 12.65 8.39 1.53
CA LYS A 131 12.90 7.34 2.54
C LYS A 131 13.38 6.04 1.92
N TYR A 132 12.80 5.63 0.78
CA TYR A 132 13.16 4.40 0.07
C TYR A 132 14.34 4.55 -0.89
N GLY A 133 14.91 5.76 -1.03
CA GLY A 133 16.04 6.02 -1.91
C GLY A 133 15.69 6.07 -3.41
N LEU A 134 14.42 6.22 -3.74
CA LEU A 134 13.90 6.19 -5.12
C LEU A 134 13.44 7.56 -5.66
N ALA A 135 13.64 8.65 -4.89
CA ALA A 135 13.25 10.00 -5.32
C ALA A 135 13.88 10.42 -6.67
N THR A 136 15.11 10.00 -6.96
CA THR A 136 15.77 10.29 -8.23
C THR A 136 15.22 9.48 -9.41
N ARG A 137 14.46 8.43 -9.16
CA ARG A 137 13.80 7.58 -10.16
C ARG A 137 12.37 8.05 -10.45
N CYS A 138 11.73 8.78 -9.54
CA CYS A 138 10.43 9.40 -9.75
C CYS A 138 10.62 10.74 -10.49
N ALA A 139 9.97 10.88 -11.64
CA ALA A 139 9.97 12.14 -12.38
C ALA A 139 9.03 13.14 -11.72
N ARG A 140 7.83 12.68 -11.31
CA ARG A 140 6.84 13.51 -10.62
C ARG A 140 5.78 12.69 -9.90
N VAL A 141 5.23 13.24 -8.81
CA VAL A 141 3.99 12.79 -8.18
C VAL A 141 2.87 13.75 -8.63
N ARG A 142 1.85 13.21 -9.29
CA ARG A 142 0.68 13.95 -9.83
C ARG A 142 -0.58 13.54 -9.08
N ALA A 143 -1.53 14.44 -8.96
CA ALA A 143 -2.83 14.18 -8.35
C ALA A 143 -3.96 14.35 -9.36
N ALA A 144 -4.84 13.36 -9.44
CA ALA A 144 -6.01 13.40 -10.34
C ALA A 144 -7.18 14.21 -9.75
N GLU A 145 -7.05 14.72 -8.53
CA GLU A 145 -8.07 15.45 -7.78
C GLU A 145 -9.40 14.67 -7.69
N VAL A 146 -9.30 13.38 -7.37
CA VAL A 146 -10.42 12.47 -7.19
C VAL A 146 -10.45 12.01 -5.74
N PRO A 147 -11.53 12.27 -4.97
CA PRO A 147 -11.71 11.71 -3.64
C PRO A 147 -11.62 10.19 -3.66
N VAL A 148 -11.00 9.60 -2.62
CA VAL A 148 -10.74 8.15 -2.60
C VAL A 148 -12.01 7.33 -2.78
N LEU A 149 -13.11 7.69 -2.12
CA LEU A 149 -14.38 6.96 -2.22
C LEU A 149 -15.01 7.06 -3.62
N SER A 150 -14.74 8.13 -4.37
CA SER A 150 -15.25 8.29 -5.74
C SER A 150 -14.63 7.30 -6.75
N LEU A 151 -13.57 6.57 -6.37
CA LEU A 151 -13.04 5.46 -7.17
C LEU A 151 -13.97 4.24 -7.20
N GLU A 152 -14.93 4.16 -6.27
CA GLU A 152 -15.91 3.07 -6.20
C GLU A 152 -17.28 3.46 -6.79
N GLU A 153 -17.50 4.73 -7.11
CA GLU A 153 -18.78 5.24 -7.62
C GLU A 153 -18.94 4.90 -9.10
N PRO A 154 -20.01 4.16 -9.49
CA PRO A 154 -20.30 3.91 -10.90
C PRO A 154 -20.55 5.22 -11.67
N GLY A 155 -19.87 5.39 -12.81
CA GLY A 155 -19.99 6.59 -13.62
C GLY A 155 -19.17 7.79 -13.13
N SER A 156 -18.38 7.64 -12.09
CA SER A 156 -17.42 8.64 -11.63
C SER A 156 -16.47 9.06 -12.75
N PRO A 157 -16.08 10.35 -12.85
CA PRO A 157 -15.06 10.80 -13.79
C PRO A 157 -13.63 10.38 -13.42
N ALA A 158 -13.47 9.57 -12.36
CA ALA A 158 -12.17 9.20 -11.81
C ALA A 158 -11.22 8.63 -12.87
N ARG A 159 -11.67 7.64 -13.66
CA ARG A 159 -10.83 7.02 -14.70
C ARG A 159 -10.37 8.04 -15.76
N ALA A 160 -11.25 8.94 -16.18
CA ALA A 160 -10.91 9.96 -17.17
C ALA A 160 -9.88 10.96 -16.62
N ARG A 161 -10.00 11.37 -15.34
CA ARG A 161 -9.05 12.26 -14.67
C ARG A 161 -7.69 11.58 -14.48
N ILE A 162 -7.66 10.32 -14.06
CA ILE A 162 -6.43 9.52 -13.97
C ILE A 162 -5.77 9.44 -15.35
N GLY A 163 -6.52 9.15 -16.42
CA GLY A 163 -6.02 9.09 -17.78
C GLY A 163 -5.42 10.42 -18.25
N ALA A 164 -6.04 11.55 -17.92
CA ALA A 164 -5.51 12.86 -18.24
C ALA A 164 -4.16 13.13 -17.58
N GLU A 165 -3.99 12.73 -16.30
CA GLU A 165 -2.71 12.84 -15.60
C GLU A 165 -1.65 11.87 -16.16
N ILE A 166 -2.05 10.67 -16.63
CA ILE A 166 -1.13 9.75 -17.31
C ILE A 166 -0.61 10.40 -18.60
N VAL A 167 -1.49 10.98 -19.44
CA VAL A 167 -1.07 11.68 -20.65
C VAL A 167 -0.11 12.82 -20.33
N ALA A 168 -0.40 13.62 -19.29
CA ALA A 168 0.48 14.68 -18.84
C ALA A 168 1.84 14.15 -18.36
N ALA A 169 1.85 13.03 -17.61
CA ALA A 169 3.07 12.39 -17.13
C ALA A 169 3.96 11.90 -18.29
N LEU A 170 3.38 11.28 -19.30
CA LEU A 170 4.12 10.79 -20.47
C LEU A 170 4.69 11.95 -21.30
N ARG A 171 3.92 13.04 -21.47
CA ARG A 171 4.32 14.18 -22.28
C ARG A 171 5.29 15.12 -21.57
N ASP A 172 4.97 15.52 -20.34
CA ASP A 172 5.62 16.63 -19.64
C ASP A 172 6.74 16.14 -18.71
N ASP A 173 6.56 14.98 -18.07
CA ASP A 173 7.55 14.40 -17.17
C ASP A 173 8.47 13.40 -17.88
N GLN A 174 8.13 13.04 -19.13
CA GLN A 174 8.81 12.00 -19.90
C GLN A 174 8.90 10.67 -19.10
N ALA A 175 7.81 10.34 -18.41
CA ALA A 175 7.72 9.10 -17.65
C ALA A 175 7.70 7.90 -18.60
N GLU A 176 8.47 6.86 -18.27
CA GLU A 176 8.55 5.60 -19.01
C GLU A 176 7.64 4.52 -18.41
N ALA A 177 7.20 4.72 -17.17
CA ALA A 177 6.22 3.90 -16.46
C ALA A 177 5.34 4.76 -15.56
N ILE A 178 4.16 4.27 -15.26
CA ILE A 178 3.20 4.91 -14.35
C ILE A 178 3.00 4.03 -13.11
N VAL A 179 2.98 4.65 -11.95
CA VAL A 179 2.61 4.01 -10.68
C VAL A 179 1.25 4.55 -10.24
N LEU A 180 0.30 3.66 -9.97
CA LEU A 180 -1.02 4.02 -9.47
C LEU A 180 -0.96 4.22 -7.94
N GLY A 181 -1.15 5.44 -7.51
CA GLY A 181 -0.94 5.93 -6.15
C GLY A 181 -2.14 5.75 -5.20
N CYS A 182 -2.95 4.70 -5.40
CA CYS A 182 -4.05 4.33 -4.49
C CYS A 182 -4.43 2.87 -4.68
N ALA A 183 -4.69 2.14 -3.58
CA ALA A 183 -5.19 0.76 -3.63
C ALA A 183 -6.53 0.64 -4.38
N GLY A 184 -7.36 1.69 -4.34
CA GLY A 184 -8.62 1.76 -5.07
C GLY A 184 -8.50 1.77 -6.60
N MET A 185 -7.28 1.95 -7.14
CA MET A 185 -7.01 1.97 -8.59
C MET A 185 -6.50 0.61 -9.11
N ALA A 186 -6.34 -0.39 -8.27
CA ALA A 186 -5.67 -1.65 -8.62
C ALA A 186 -6.28 -2.36 -9.84
N ASP A 187 -7.59 -2.29 -10.01
CA ASP A 187 -8.32 -2.88 -11.13
C ASP A 187 -8.11 -2.14 -12.47
N LEU A 188 -7.55 -0.93 -12.46
CA LEU A 188 -7.33 -0.11 -13.65
C LEU A 188 -6.00 -0.41 -14.35
N ALA A 189 -5.02 -1.01 -13.66
CA ALA A 189 -3.64 -1.11 -14.14
C ALA A 189 -3.52 -1.78 -15.51
N ALA A 190 -4.14 -2.94 -15.69
CA ALA A 190 -4.04 -3.69 -16.95
C ALA A 190 -4.68 -2.93 -18.12
N SER A 191 -5.85 -2.32 -17.92
CA SER A 191 -6.54 -1.55 -18.95
C SER A 191 -5.80 -0.27 -19.33
N LEU A 192 -5.20 0.42 -18.35
CA LEU A 192 -4.40 1.62 -18.59
C LEU A 192 -3.07 1.27 -19.28
N ALA A 193 -2.42 0.17 -18.91
CA ALA A 193 -1.22 -0.29 -19.59
C ALA A 193 -1.46 -0.59 -21.08
N ALA A 194 -2.58 -1.26 -21.39
CA ALA A 194 -2.98 -1.54 -22.77
C ALA A 194 -3.32 -0.26 -23.55
N GLU A 195 -3.97 0.73 -22.91
CA GLU A 195 -4.40 1.98 -23.52
C GLU A 195 -3.22 2.92 -23.83
N TYR A 196 -2.26 3.04 -22.89
CA TYR A 196 -1.16 4.01 -23.00
C TYR A 196 0.15 3.40 -23.50
N GLY A 197 0.25 2.08 -23.62
CA GLY A 197 1.43 1.39 -24.18
C GLY A 197 2.69 1.46 -23.31
N VAL A 198 2.55 1.73 -22.01
CA VAL A 198 3.65 1.78 -21.03
C VAL A 198 3.34 0.89 -19.83
N PRO A 199 4.34 0.43 -19.05
CA PRO A 199 4.09 -0.25 -17.80
C PRO A 199 3.26 0.62 -16.84
N VAL A 200 2.15 0.07 -16.34
CA VAL A 200 1.34 0.69 -15.28
C VAL A 200 1.36 -0.25 -14.08
N ILE A 201 1.95 0.21 -12.99
CA ILE A 201 2.22 -0.59 -11.80
C ILE A 201 1.11 -0.37 -10.76
N ASP A 202 0.43 -1.44 -10.39
CA ASP A 202 -0.43 -1.51 -9.22
C ASP A 202 0.36 -1.95 -7.99
N GLY A 203 0.21 -1.21 -6.89
CA GLY A 203 0.93 -1.47 -5.66
C GLY A 203 0.50 -2.74 -4.94
N VAL A 204 -0.78 -3.13 -5.06
CA VAL A 204 -1.29 -4.36 -4.42
C VAL A 204 -0.67 -5.59 -5.08
N ALA A 205 -0.69 -5.66 -6.41
CA ALA A 205 -0.06 -6.74 -7.16
C ALA A 205 1.46 -6.81 -6.91
N ALA A 206 2.12 -5.65 -6.89
CA ALA A 206 3.54 -5.54 -6.58
C ALA A 206 3.86 -6.11 -5.19
N ALA A 207 3.09 -5.71 -4.17
CA ALA A 207 3.30 -6.15 -2.80
C ALA A 207 3.07 -7.65 -2.62
N VAL A 208 2.06 -8.25 -3.28
CA VAL A 208 1.82 -9.70 -3.26
C VAL A 208 3.06 -10.44 -3.78
N LYS A 209 3.58 -10.04 -4.95
CA LYS A 209 4.74 -10.73 -5.55
C LYS A 209 6.03 -10.57 -4.74
N LEU A 210 6.25 -9.41 -4.13
CA LEU A 210 7.38 -9.22 -3.23
C LEU A 210 7.22 -10.05 -1.94
N ALA A 211 6.01 -10.11 -1.36
CA ALA A 211 5.74 -10.92 -0.18
C ALA A 211 5.97 -12.41 -0.44
N GLU A 212 5.47 -12.93 -1.57
CA GLU A 212 5.71 -14.30 -2.01
C GLU A 212 7.20 -14.58 -2.18
N GLY A 213 7.94 -13.65 -2.83
CA GLY A 213 9.39 -13.76 -3.02
C GLY A 213 10.15 -13.80 -1.70
N LEU A 214 9.86 -12.89 -0.77
CA LEU A 214 10.50 -12.88 0.55
C LEU A 214 10.22 -14.14 1.36
N ALA A 215 8.97 -14.61 1.35
CA ALA A 215 8.57 -15.82 2.05
C ALA A 215 9.25 -17.07 1.44
N ALA A 216 9.30 -17.17 0.11
CA ALA A 216 9.98 -18.26 -0.60
C ALA A 216 11.48 -18.32 -0.30
N LEU A 217 12.11 -17.15 -0.08
CA LEU A 217 13.52 -17.06 0.32
C LEU A 217 13.74 -17.23 1.83
N GLY A 218 12.67 -17.41 2.61
CA GLY A 218 12.75 -17.52 4.08
C GLY A 218 13.17 -16.22 4.79
N LEU A 219 13.07 -15.07 4.10
CA LEU A 219 13.45 -13.78 4.64
C LEU A 219 12.38 -13.24 5.59
N ARG A 220 12.82 -12.63 6.68
CA ARG A 220 11.96 -12.03 7.71
C ARG A 220 12.45 -10.64 8.05
N THR A 221 11.57 -9.81 8.63
CA THR A 221 11.96 -8.51 9.16
C THR A 221 13.04 -8.69 10.23
N SER A 222 14.13 -7.93 10.14
CA SER A 222 15.20 -7.94 11.15
C SER A 222 14.66 -7.61 12.53
N ARG A 223 15.14 -8.30 13.55
CA ARG A 223 14.83 -8.02 14.96
C ARG A 223 15.98 -7.30 15.67
N VAL A 224 16.87 -6.69 14.91
CA VAL A 224 17.98 -5.89 15.39
C VAL A 224 17.79 -4.44 14.92
N GLY A 225 18.07 -3.48 15.80
CA GLY A 225 17.99 -2.06 15.47
C GLY A 225 16.54 -1.53 15.45
N GLY A 226 16.17 -0.78 14.43
CA GLY A 226 14.90 -0.02 14.37
C GLY A 226 13.63 -0.88 14.41
N TYR A 227 13.71 -2.13 13.92
CA TYR A 227 12.58 -3.07 13.94
C TYR A 227 12.70 -4.13 15.05
N ALA A 228 13.56 -3.91 16.05
CA ALA A 228 13.57 -4.72 17.25
C ALA A 228 12.17 -4.72 17.91
N ALA A 229 11.85 -5.81 18.63
CA ALA A 229 10.59 -5.89 19.35
C ALA A 229 10.43 -4.69 20.30
N PRO A 230 9.21 -4.13 20.44
CA PRO A 230 8.98 -3.03 21.36
C PRO A 230 9.44 -3.36 22.78
N VAL A 231 10.08 -2.42 23.46
CA VAL A 231 10.47 -2.58 24.86
C VAL A 231 9.20 -2.71 25.69
N PRO A 232 9.08 -3.77 26.54
CA PRO A 232 7.92 -3.94 27.40
C PRO A 232 7.71 -2.73 28.33
N LYS A 233 6.53 -2.16 28.29
CA LYS A 233 6.13 -1.03 29.14
C LYS A 233 4.61 -0.94 29.21
N PRO A 234 4.04 -0.40 30.30
CA PRO A 234 2.61 -0.20 30.39
C PRO A 234 2.15 0.90 29.41
N TYR A 235 1.01 0.68 28.80
CA TYR A 235 0.27 1.70 28.04
C TYR A 235 -0.96 2.12 28.86
N ALA A 236 -1.44 3.35 28.70
CA ALA A 236 -2.58 3.91 29.42
C ALA A 236 -3.75 4.21 28.48
N GLY A 237 -4.95 4.33 29.07
CA GLY A 237 -6.18 4.67 28.36
C GLY A 237 -6.57 3.61 27.32
N ARG A 238 -7.02 4.05 26.15
CA ARG A 238 -7.45 3.14 25.06
C ARG A 238 -6.34 2.23 24.50
N PHE A 239 -5.11 2.44 24.88
CA PHE A 239 -3.95 1.66 24.44
C PHE A 239 -3.48 0.65 25.51
N THR A 240 -4.28 0.36 26.54
CA THR A 240 -3.94 -0.59 27.61
C THR A 240 -3.89 -2.05 27.15
N HIS A 241 -4.23 -2.36 25.91
CA HIS A 241 -4.11 -3.72 25.38
C HIS A 241 -2.64 -4.06 25.09
N PRO A 242 -2.14 -5.21 25.57
CA PRO A 242 -0.81 -5.64 25.22
C PRO A 242 -0.76 -5.96 23.73
N LEU A 243 -0.06 -5.12 22.95
CA LEU A 243 0.22 -5.37 21.53
C LEU A 243 1.16 -6.57 21.35
N ALA A 244 1.81 -7.02 22.43
CA ALA A 244 2.60 -8.25 22.47
C ALA A 244 2.81 -8.69 23.91
N SER A 245 2.41 -9.84 24.24
CA SER A 245 2.94 -10.72 25.27
C SER A 245 3.48 -11.99 24.60
#